data_6513c8fd644071c4f0cb9df707762e0f
#
_entry.id   6513c8fd644071c4f0cb9df707762e0f
#
_cell.length_a   1.000
_cell.length_b   1.000
_cell.length_c   1.000
_cell.angle_alpha   90.00
_cell.angle_beta   90.00
_cell.angle_gamma   90.00
#
_symmetry.space_group_name_H-M   'P 1'
#
loop_
_entity.id
_entity.type
_entity.pdbx_description
1 polymer ?
#
loop_
_entity_poly.entity_id
_entity_poly.type
_entity_poly.pdbx_seq_one_letter_code
_entity_poly.pdbx_strand_id
1 'polypeptide(L)'
;VRVDQPAEAPRLRGPLTAVLVTGPSMAPALRHGDAVLVRPGGRPIRPGDVVVAVFRTRPELLVVKRAVRPQDGGWWLHGDNALVTDDSRAYGVADVRGRVVARYWPRPGRVPPRPL
;
A
#
# COMPACT_ATOMS: atom_id res chain seq x y z
N VAL A 1 0.33 -12.95 1.52
CA VAL A 1 -0.58 -12.05 2.25
C VAL A 1 -1.47 -11.33 1.25
N ARG A 2 -2.73 -11.27 1.52
CA ARG A 2 -3.72 -10.56 0.70
C ARG A 2 -4.14 -9.27 1.40
N VAL A 3 -4.25 -8.17 0.65
CA VAL A 3 -4.85 -6.94 1.17
C VAL A 3 -6.37 -7.04 1.14
N ASP A 4 -7.05 -6.18 1.91
CA ASP A 4 -8.52 -6.13 2.02
C ASP A 4 -9.15 -7.40 2.61
N GLN A 5 -8.38 -8.21 3.29
CA GLN A 5 -8.90 -9.36 4.01
C GLN A 5 -9.59 -8.90 5.30
N PRO A 6 -10.85 -9.29 5.56
CA PRO A 6 -11.54 -8.91 6.79
C PRO A 6 -11.07 -9.78 7.96
N ALA A 7 -9.91 -9.47 8.47
CA ALA A 7 -9.29 -10.14 9.60
C ALA A 7 -8.28 -9.19 10.21
N GLU A 8 -7.75 -9.53 11.39
CA GLU A 8 -6.66 -8.76 11.95
C GLU A 8 -5.49 -8.71 10.96
N ALA A 9 -5.03 -7.49 10.64
CA ALA A 9 -3.99 -7.30 9.65
C ALA A 9 -2.68 -7.99 10.10
N PRO A 10 -2.10 -8.87 9.28
CA PRO A 10 -0.89 -9.59 9.66
C PRO A 10 0.31 -8.66 9.71
N ARG A 11 1.28 -9.00 10.55
CA ARG A 11 2.59 -8.36 10.51
C ARG A 11 3.41 -8.92 9.36
N LEU A 12 4.07 -8.04 8.64
CA LEU A 12 5.00 -8.43 7.58
C LEU A 12 6.34 -8.79 8.21
N ARG A 13 6.94 -9.88 7.73
CA ARG A 13 8.20 -10.42 8.28
C ARG A 13 9.22 -10.65 7.18
N GLY A 14 10.49 -10.74 7.60
CA GLY A 14 11.60 -11.02 6.72
C GLY A 14 12.04 -9.83 5.89
N PRO A 15 13.03 -10.03 5.00
CA PRO A 15 13.55 -8.95 4.16
C PRO A 15 12.55 -8.53 3.09
N LEU A 16 11.78 -9.48 2.56
CA LEU A 16 10.73 -9.22 1.56
C LEU A 16 9.53 -10.12 1.83
N THR A 17 8.34 -9.56 1.66
CA THR A 17 7.08 -10.31 1.75
C THR A 17 6.28 -10.11 0.47
N ALA A 18 5.73 -11.21 -0.06
CA ALA A 18 4.84 -11.14 -1.21
C ALA A 18 3.43 -10.76 -0.78
N VAL A 19 2.85 -9.78 -1.44
CA VAL A 19 1.49 -9.30 -1.16
C VAL A 19 0.68 -9.29 -2.45
N LEU A 20 -0.54 -9.80 -2.39
CA LEU A 20 -1.47 -9.79 -3.51
C LEU A 20 -2.36 -8.54 -3.42
N VAL A 21 -2.34 -7.74 -4.48
CA VAL A 21 -3.17 -6.54 -4.58
C VAL A 21 -4.61 -6.94 -4.91
N THR A 22 -5.56 -6.44 -4.15
CA THR A 22 -6.98 -6.63 -4.41
C THR A 22 -7.66 -5.27 -4.54
N GLY A 23 -8.65 -5.20 -5.46
CA GLY A 23 -9.41 -3.98 -5.70
C GLY A 23 -8.72 -3.00 -6.64
N PRO A 24 -9.45 -1.94 -7.04
CA PRO A 24 -9.02 -1.03 -8.10
C PRO A 24 -8.29 0.23 -7.61
N SER A 25 -8.07 0.42 -6.32
CA SER A 25 -7.67 1.72 -5.77
C SER A 25 -6.33 2.24 -6.28
N MET A 26 -5.44 1.36 -6.73
CA MET A 26 -4.11 1.72 -7.23
C MET A 26 -3.98 1.66 -8.74
N ALA A 27 -5.06 1.42 -9.47
CA ALA A 27 -5.01 1.48 -10.93
C ALA A 27 -4.71 2.91 -11.39
N PRO A 28 -3.92 3.13 -12.43
CA PRO A 28 -3.34 2.10 -13.31
C PRO A 28 -1.99 1.53 -12.85
N ALA A 29 -1.36 2.09 -11.81
CA ALA A 29 -0.02 1.67 -11.39
C ALA A 29 0.02 0.21 -10.94
N LEU A 30 -0.93 -0.19 -10.12
CA LEU A 30 -1.13 -1.57 -9.70
C LEU A 30 -2.59 -1.95 -9.91
N ARG A 31 -2.81 -3.17 -10.39
CA ARG A 31 -4.15 -3.69 -10.70
C ARG A 31 -4.51 -4.84 -9.78
N HIS A 32 -5.81 -5.07 -9.65
CA HIS A 32 -6.30 -6.27 -8.97
C HIS A 32 -5.61 -7.52 -9.52
N GLY A 33 -5.10 -8.36 -8.63
CA GLY A 33 -4.40 -9.58 -8.99
C GLY A 33 -2.90 -9.43 -9.15
N ASP A 34 -2.37 -8.21 -9.16
CA ASP A 34 -0.91 -8.00 -9.17
C ASP A 34 -0.30 -8.50 -7.87
N ALA A 35 0.84 -9.17 -7.96
CA ALA A 35 1.62 -9.55 -6.81
C ALA A 35 2.86 -8.68 -6.71
N VAL A 36 3.10 -8.14 -5.52
CA VAL A 36 4.18 -7.20 -5.26
C VAL A 36 5.08 -7.71 -4.14
N LEU A 37 6.34 -7.29 -4.19
CA LEU A 37 7.31 -7.52 -3.13
C LEU A 37 7.34 -6.31 -2.22
N VAL A 38 7.21 -6.55 -0.91
CA VAL A 38 7.15 -5.52 0.11
C VAL A 38 8.31 -5.70 1.07
N ARG A 39 9.03 -4.61 1.33
CA ARG A 39 10.11 -4.57 2.30
C ARG A 39 9.59 -3.94 3.60
N PRO A 40 9.51 -4.70 4.71
CA PRO A 40 9.01 -4.18 5.99
C PRO A 40 9.93 -3.14 6.62
N GLY A 41 11.22 -3.24 6.38
CA GLY A 41 12.22 -2.30 6.88
C GLY A 41 12.93 -1.59 5.74
N GLY A 42 14.15 -1.13 6.00
CA GLY A 42 14.98 -0.47 5.02
C GLY A 42 14.94 1.06 5.16
N ARG A 43 15.05 1.78 4.04
CA ARG A 43 15.04 3.24 4.08
C ARG A 43 13.71 3.80 4.57
N PRO A 44 13.71 5.00 5.15
CA PRO A 44 12.46 5.67 5.53
C PRO A 44 11.51 5.85 4.34
N ILE A 45 10.23 5.84 4.63
CA ILE A 45 9.19 6.10 3.62
C ILE A 45 9.30 7.56 3.18
N ARG A 46 9.07 7.78 1.89
CA ARG A 46 9.09 9.11 1.25
C ARG A 46 7.77 9.37 0.53
N PRO A 47 7.38 10.65 0.38
CA PRO A 47 6.25 10.98 -0.48
C PRO A 47 6.41 10.37 -1.88
N GLY A 48 5.37 9.75 -2.38
CA GLY A 48 5.37 9.06 -3.68
C GLY A 48 5.63 7.57 -3.60
N ASP A 49 6.11 7.06 -2.47
CA ASP A 49 6.27 5.62 -2.28
C ASP A 49 4.91 4.92 -2.27
N VAL A 50 4.86 3.72 -2.86
CA VAL A 50 3.73 2.81 -2.66
C VAL A 50 4.02 1.98 -1.42
N VAL A 51 3.06 1.95 -0.51
CA VAL A 51 3.22 1.32 0.79
C VAL A 51 2.09 0.34 1.07
N VAL A 52 2.40 -0.63 1.92
CA VAL A 52 1.41 -1.48 2.56
C VAL A 52 1.22 -0.94 3.98
N ALA A 53 -0.02 -0.70 4.35
CA ALA A 53 -0.33 0.01 5.59
C ALA A 53 -1.66 -0.41 6.18
N VAL A 54 -1.91 0.05 7.39
CA VAL A 54 -3.16 -0.16 8.11
C VAL A 54 -3.67 1.20 8.58
N PHE A 55 -4.92 1.53 8.27
CA PHE A 55 -5.55 2.73 8.81
C PHE A 55 -5.84 2.53 10.30
N ARG A 56 -5.54 3.54 11.10
CA ARG A 56 -5.77 3.47 12.56
C ARG A 56 -7.24 3.25 12.90
N THR A 57 -8.14 3.74 12.04
CA THR A 57 -9.59 3.57 12.19
C THR A 57 -10.12 2.25 11.60
N ARG A 58 -9.28 1.52 10.89
CA ARG A 58 -9.60 0.24 10.24
C ARG A 58 -8.46 -0.76 10.44
N PRO A 59 -8.14 -1.16 11.70
CA PRO A 59 -6.96 -1.96 11.98
C PRO A 59 -7.04 -3.40 11.43
N GLU A 60 -8.20 -3.84 11.03
CA GLU A 60 -8.43 -5.16 10.43
C GLU A 60 -8.04 -5.24 8.96
N LEU A 61 -7.84 -4.10 8.29
CA LEU A 61 -7.56 -4.06 6.85
C LEU A 61 -6.10 -3.70 6.57
N LEU A 62 -5.44 -4.56 5.80
CA LEU A 62 -4.16 -4.27 5.18
C LEU A 62 -4.43 -3.70 3.78
N VAL A 63 -3.89 -2.52 3.48
CA VAL A 63 -4.13 -1.83 2.22
C VAL A 63 -2.83 -1.51 1.51
N VAL A 64 -2.91 -1.33 0.17
CA VAL A 64 -1.81 -0.84 -0.66
C VAL A 64 -2.22 0.52 -1.20
N LYS A 65 -1.46 1.56 -0.88
CA LYS A 65 -1.76 2.95 -1.24
C LYS A 65 -0.47 3.71 -1.51
N ARG A 66 -0.60 4.93 -2.03
CA ARG A 66 0.52 5.85 -2.27
C ARG A 66 0.70 6.79 -1.09
N ALA A 67 1.92 6.89 -0.57
CA ALA A 67 2.26 7.83 0.50
C ALA A 67 2.26 9.26 -0.01
N VAL A 68 1.53 10.14 0.66
CA VAL A 68 1.40 11.55 0.28
C VAL A 68 2.28 12.42 1.16
N ARG A 69 2.11 12.34 2.47
CA ARG A 69 2.89 13.13 3.45
C ARG A 69 2.88 12.44 4.82
N PRO A 70 3.91 12.67 5.63
CA PRO A 70 3.86 12.27 7.05
C PRO A 70 2.80 13.09 7.78
N GLN A 71 2.13 12.45 8.73
CA GLN A 71 1.12 13.10 9.55
C GLN A 71 0.91 12.31 10.84
N ASP A 72 0.97 12.98 11.98
CA ASP A 72 0.66 12.43 13.31
C ASP A 72 1.41 11.12 13.62
N GLY A 73 2.69 11.05 13.26
CA GLY A 73 3.52 9.86 13.47
C GLY A 73 3.27 8.73 12.49
N GLY A 74 2.35 8.90 11.57
CA GLY A 74 2.06 7.96 10.50
C GLY A 74 2.12 8.65 9.15
N TRP A 75 1.24 8.24 8.23
CA TRP A 75 1.23 8.74 6.87
C TRP A 75 -0.19 8.99 6.37
N TRP A 76 -0.32 10.06 5.60
CA TRP A 76 -1.52 10.33 4.80
C TRP A 76 -1.35 9.64 3.45
N LEU A 77 -2.31 8.78 3.10
CA LEU A 77 -2.24 7.93 1.92
C LEU A 77 -3.36 8.23 0.94
N HIS A 78 -3.06 8.14 -0.35
CA HIS A 78 -4.05 8.19 -1.42
C HIS A 78 -3.98 6.96 -2.30
N GLY A 79 -5.11 6.54 -2.85
CA GLY A 79 -5.15 5.63 -3.98
C GLY A 79 -4.83 6.38 -5.27
N ASP A 80 -4.18 5.72 -6.22
CA ASP A 80 -3.87 6.33 -7.53
C ASP A 80 -5.11 6.46 -8.42
N ASN A 81 -6.15 5.65 -8.18
CA ASN A 81 -7.36 5.68 -8.95
C ASN A 81 -8.26 6.84 -8.47
N ALA A 82 -8.42 7.85 -9.33
CA ALA A 82 -9.21 9.03 -8.99
C ALA A 82 -10.69 8.74 -8.74
N LEU A 83 -11.19 7.60 -9.20
CA LEU A 83 -12.58 7.19 -8.99
C LEU A 83 -12.81 6.50 -7.64
N VAL A 84 -11.74 6.20 -6.89
CA VAL A 84 -11.81 5.52 -5.62
C VAL A 84 -11.20 6.40 -4.53
N THR A 85 -12.00 6.76 -3.53
CA THR A 85 -11.59 7.62 -2.42
C THR A 85 -11.48 6.87 -1.09
N ASP A 86 -11.34 5.56 -1.16
CA ASP A 86 -11.25 4.63 -0.02
C ASP A 86 -9.82 4.64 0.55
N ASP A 87 -9.38 5.80 1.01
CA ASP A 87 -8.02 6.04 1.50
C ASP A 87 -8.06 6.98 2.72
N SER A 88 -6.97 7.72 2.98
CA SER A 88 -6.92 8.63 4.14
C SER A 88 -8.01 9.69 4.13
N ARG A 89 -8.53 10.06 2.97
CA ARG A 89 -9.66 11.00 2.88
C ARG A 89 -10.91 10.46 3.57
N ALA A 90 -11.06 9.14 3.62
CA ALA A 90 -12.17 8.48 4.31
C ALA A 90 -11.77 8.00 5.72
N TYR A 91 -10.54 7.53 5.92
CA TYR A 91 -10.13 6.79 7.11
C TYR A 91 -9.07 7.47 7.96
N GLY A 92 -8.48 8.57 7.49
CA GLY A 92 -7.46 9.30 8.23
C GLY A 92 -6.06 8.68 8.12
N VAL A 93 -5.26 8.91 9.14
CA VAL A 93 -3.84 8.52 9.18
C VAL A 93 -3.68 7.00 9.20
N ALA A 94 -2.64 6.53 8.53
CA ALA A 94 -2.27 5.11 8.49
C ALA A 94 -0.87 4.88 9.07
N ASP A 95 -0.66 3.68 9.56
CA ASP A 95 0.65 3.20 9.98
C ASP A 95 1.20 2.27 8.89
N VAL A 96 2.39 2.61 8.37
CA VAL A 96 3.02 1.86 7.29
C VAL A 96 3.62 0.57 7.83
N ARG A 97 3.36 -0.53 7.13
CA ARG A 97 3.91 -1.86 7.44
C ARG A 97 5.09 -2.21 6.56
N GLY A 98 5.19 -1.60 5.39
CA GLY A 98 6.30 -1.84 4.48
C GLY A 98 6.17 -1.04 3.20
N ARG A 99 7.26 -1.00 2.43
CA ARG A 99 7.34 -0.30 1.16
C ARG A 99 7.30 -1.31 0.01
N VAL A 100 6.46 -1.05 -0.98
CA VAL A 100 6.45 -1.86 -2.21
C VAL A 100 7.71 -1.54 -3.01
N VAL A 101 8.52 -2.57 -3.28
CA VAL A 101 9.77 -2.40 -4.02
C VAL A 101 9.65 -2.76 -5.48
N ALA A 102 8.77 -3.71 -5.83
CA ALA A 102 8.56 -4.12 -7.22
C ALA A 102 7.29 -4.96 -7.35
N ARG A 103 6.74 -4.98 -8.56
CA ARG A 103 5.75 -5.99 -8.95
C ARG A 103 6.51 -7.19 -9.51
N TYR A 104 6.13 -8.39 -9.13
CA TYR A 104 6.78 -9.58 -9.66
C TYR A 104 5.85 -10.49 -10.48
N TRP A 105 4.56 -10.31 -10.39
CA TRP A 105 3.60 -11.11 -11.15
C TRP A 105 2.34 -10.27 -11.41
N PRO A 106 1.65 -10.40 -12.55
CA PRO A 106 1.99 -11.21 -13.73
C PRO A 106 3.09 -10.58 -14.59
N ARG A 107 3.40 -9.31 -14.42
CA ARG A 107 4.41 -8.59 -15.21
C ARG A 107 5.46 -7.98 -14.27
N PRO A 108 6.65 -8.62 -14.17
CA PRO A 108 7.70 -8.09 -13.31
C PRO A 108 8.12 -6.67 -13.73
N GLY A 109 8.42 -5.83 -12.75
CA GLY A 109 8.89 -4.50 -13.03
C GLY A 109 8.74 -3.55 -11.85
N ARG A 110 9.19 -2.31 -12.06
CA ARG A 110 9.01 -1.24 -11.07
C ARG A 110 7.57 -0.79 -11.04
N VAL A 111 7.14 -0.34 -9.86
CA VAL A 111 5.84 0.32 -9.75
C VAL A 111 5.97 1.71 -10.38
N PRO A 112 5.09 2.07 -11.33
CA PRO A 112 5.16 3.38 -11.97
C PRO A 112 5.01 4.52 -10.98
N PRO A 113 5.60 5.71 -11.26
CA PRO A 113 5.32 6.89 -10.49
C PRO A 113 3.84 7.28 -10.61
N ARG A 114 3.38 8.08 -9.65
CA ARG A 114 2.00 8.54 -9.65
C ARG A 114 1.69 9.29 -10.95
N PRO A 115 0.56 9.00 -11.62
CA PRO A 115 0.14 9.76 -12.79
C PRO A 115 -0.09 11.22 -12.42
N LEU A 116 0.35 12.12 -13.31
CA LEU A 116 0.12 13.56 -13.15
C LEU A 116 -1.32 13.91 -13.47
#